data_16adc183c38efbedbd7e8ec5870edbcc
#
_entry.id   16adc183c38efbedbd7e8ec5870edbcc
#
_cell.length_a   1.000
_cell.length_b   1.000
_cell.length_c   1.000
_cell.angle_alpha   90.00
_cell.angle_beta   90.00
_cell.angle_gamma   90.00
#
_symmetry.space_group_name_H-M   'P 1'
#
loop_
_entity.id
_entity.type
_entity.pdbx_description
1 polymer ?
#
loop_
_entity_poly.entity_id
_entity_poly.type
_entity_poly.pdbx_seq_one_letter_code
_entity_poly.pdbx_strand_id
1 'polypeptide(L)'
;MKFSWKILFCTMLIMAAACGASGYFFVNYVFQTSMERETRQALDESSILRFAFETAALNIPSKYDVLPDGTVEQIGVYLENSGQHGNRLLRISDENGKVLYASEGFTGDTSLWEERGENTRVYRVVQSGDSYYIQTQTRINVSDRMLTLETMKNVTAVYTERTEGFRMYRQVTVIVLLCSGAVMTLIACWLTRPIRLLTRATGKMAEGEYSYRAEQISNDEMGQLTADFNHMAEALEQNIQNLENEVRAREDFIAAFSHELKTPLTAIIGYADMLRSRKLDDERHFLCANYIYTEGKRLETMALRLLDIIVTRRKEIDRKTTNVSGIFSYLQEIYDETKNPEDSRVKVDICWEKGELYAEENLLKTVLINLTDNAIKASEEGQTVEITGRRMENGYYFQVRDAGIGIPEEEIHKITEAFYMVDKSRSRAHNGAGLGLALCTAILELHHSSLKIESTQGFGSCMSFLIPDEGVKSDE
;
A
#
# COMPACT_ATOMS: atom_id res chain seq x y z
N MET A 1 9.86 -20.45 3.74
CA MET A 1 8.96 -20.75 2.59
C MET A 1 8.42 -19.45 2.02
N LYS A 2 8.46 -19.26 0.68
CA LYS A 2 7.87 -18.08 0.03
C LYS A 2 6.34 -18.09 0.20
N PHE A 3 5.70 -16.95 0.27
CA PHE A 3 4.26 -16.80 0.50
C PHE A 3 3.39 -17.62 -0.48
N SER A 4 3.78 -17.64 -1.77
CA SER A 4 3.15 -18.47 -2.81
C SER A 4 3.12 -19.96 -2.50
N TRP A 5 4.19 -20.51 -1.88
CA TRP A 5 4.24 -21.90 -1.49
C TRP A 5 3.32 -22.25 -0.32
N LYS A 6 3.11 -21.30 0.60
CA LYS A 6 2.16 -21.50 1.71
C LYS A 6 0.72 -21.61 1.21
N ILE A 7 0.33 -20.71 0.29
CA ILE A 7 -1.00 -20.75 -0.34
C ILE A 7 -1.18 -22.07 -1.09
N LEU A 8 -0.24 -22.45 -1.95
CA LEU A 8 -0.30 -23.69 -2.72
C LEU A 8 -0.48 -24.91 -1.80
N PHE A 9 0.32 -25.02 -0.74
CA PHE A 9 0.27 -26.18 0.14
C PHE A 9 -1.07 -26.26 0.91
N CYS A 10 -1.58 -25.15 1.45
CA CYS A 10 -2.85 -25.11 2.15
C CYS A 10 -4.02 -25.49 1.23
N THR A 11 -4.08 -24.91 0.03
CA THR A 11 -5.17 -25.20 -0.92
C THR A 11 -5.13 -26.63 -1.43
N MET A 12 -3.95 -27.17 -1.73
CA MET A 12 -3.80 -28.57 -2.13
C MET A 12 -4.21 -29.55 -1.03
N LEU A 13 -3.88 -29.25 0.23
CA LEU A 13 -4.26 -30.10 1.36
C LEU A 13 -5.77 -30.11 1.57
N ILE A 14 -6.43 -28.96 1.52
CA ILE A 14 -7.90 -28.84 1.64
C ILE A 14 -8.57 -29.60 0.49
N MET A 15 -8.08 -29.42 -0.76
CA MET A 15 -8.65 -30.10 -1.91
C MET A 15 -8.46 -31.61 -1.84
N ALA A 16 -7.29 -32.10 -1.42
CA ALA A 16 -7.05 -33.52 -1.24
C ALA A 16 -7.98 -34.14 -0.18
N ALA A 17 -8.17 -33.45 0.95
CA ALA A 17 -9.11 -33.89 2.00
C ALA A 17 -10.56 -33.91 1.52
N ALA A 18 -10.99 -32.85 0.80
CA ALA A 18 -12.35 -32.77 0.26
C ALA A 18 -12.62 -33.85 -0.79
N CYS A 19 -11.67 -34.06 -1.74
CA CYS A 19 -11.79 -35.12 -2.72
C CYS A 19 -11.78 -36.49 -2.04
N GLY A 20 -10.88 -36.74 -1.08
CA GLY A 20 -10.83 -38.02 -0.35
C GLY A 20 -12.15 -38.35 0.36
N ALA A 21 -12.71 -37.39 1.10
CA ALA A 21 -14.00 -37.56 1.77
C ALA A 21 -15.13 -37.78 0.78
N SER A 22 -15.25 -36.94 -0.25
CA SER A 22 -16.29 -37.06 -1.27
C SER A 22 -16.25 -38.41 -1.98
N GLY A 23 -15.07 -38.88 -2.35
CA GLY A 23 -14.90 -40.18 -3.02
C GLY A 23 -15.31 -41.34 -2.15
N TYR A 24 -14.90 -41.30 -0.88
CA TYR A 24 -15.28 -42.34 0.08
C TYR A 24 -16.82 -42.41 0.25
N PHE A 25 -17.45 -41.28 0.47
CA PHE A 25 -18.92 -41.24 0.64
C PHE A 25 -19.66 -41.65 -0.66
N PHE A 26 -19.18 -41.19 -1.81
CA PHE A 26 -19.83 -41.51 -3.07
C PHE A 26 -19.76 -43.01 -3.40
N VAL A 27 -18.55 -43.63 -3.34
CA VAL A 27 -18.40 -45.05 -3.64
C VAL A 27 -19.16 -45.92 -2.63
N ASN A 28 -19.16 -45.55 -1.33
CA ASN A 28 -19.94 -46.25 -0.32
C ASN A 28 -21.45 -46.11 -0.53
N TYR A 29 -21.91 -44.93 -0.91
CA TYR A 29 -23.33 -44.72 -1.21
C TYR A 29 -23.82 -45.60 -2.36
N VAL A 30 -23.05 -45.62 -3.46
CA VAL A 30 -23.34 -46.48 -4.61
C VAL A 30 -23.36 -47.96 -4.21
N PHE A 31 -22.36 -48.38 -3.44
CA PHE A 31 -22.27 -49.77 -2.94
C PHE A 31 -23.47 -50.12 -2.08
N GLN A 32 -23.84 -49.26 -1.12
CA GLN A 32 -25.03 -49.52 -0.24
C GLN A 32 -26.33 -49.61 -1.06
N THR A 33 -26.52 -48.67 -2.00
CA THR A 33 -27.71 -48.67 -2.85
C THR A 33 -27.80 -49.91 -3.74
N SER A 34 -26.66 -50.34 -4.34
CA SER A 34 -26.60 -51.53 -5.15
C SER A 34 -26.84 -52.78 -4.31
N MET A 35 -26.26 -52.88 -3.12
CA MET A 35 -26.43 -53.98 -2.20
C MET A 35 -27.88 -54.09 -1.68
N GLU A 36 -28.50 -52.97 -1.38
CA GLU A 36 -29.92 -52.94 -0.98
C GLU A 36 -30.84 -53.41 -2.11
N ARG A 37 -30.59 -53.00 -3.34
CA ARG A 37 -31.31 -53.46 -4.52
C ARG A 37 -31.16 -54.94 -4.73
N GLU A 38 -29.92 -55.48 -4.71
CA GLU A 38 -29.67 -56.91 -4.85
C GLU A 38 -30.29 -57.73 -3.72
N THR A 39 -30.27 -57.20 -2.49
CA THR A 39 -30.92 -57.84 -1.32
C THR A 39 -32.45 -57.93 -1.48
N ARG A 40 -33.09 -56.80 -1.90
CA ARG A 40 -34.55 -56.83 -2.16
C ARG A 40 -34.88 -57.83 -3.27
N GLN A 41 -34.14 -57.84 -4.33
CA GLN A 41 -34.33 -58.78 -5.42
C GLN A 41 -34.16 -60.22 -4.97
N ALA A 42 -33.16 -60.57 -4.15
CA ALA A 42 -32.95 -61.92 -3.60
C ALA A 42 -34.15 -62.35 -2.71
N LEU A 43 -34.68 -61.44 -1.87
CA LEU A 43 -35.83 -61.70 -1.05
C LEU A 43 -37.15 -61.90 -1.87
N ASP A 44 -37.32 -61.13 -2.94
CA ASP A 44 -38.47 -61.28 -3.84
C ASP A 44 -38.39 -62.57 -4.60
N GLU A 45 -37.19 -62.92 -5.13
CA GLU A 45 -36.97 -64.21 -5.80
C GLU A 45 -37.23 -65.38 -4.86
N SER A 46 -36.77 -65.34 -3.60
CA SER A 46 -37.03 -66.36 -2.58
C SER A 46 -38.56 -66.53 -2.34
N SER A 47 -39.31 -65.39 -2.35
CA SER A 47 -40.80 -65.42 -2.20
C SER A 47 -41.47 -66.06 -3.39
N ILE A 48 -41.02 -65.79 -4.60
CA ILE A 48 -41.55 -66.40 -5.82
C ILE A 48 -41.29 -67.92 -5.81
N LEU A 49 -40.10 -68.31 -5.40
CA LEU A 49 -39.72 -69.72 -5.32
C LEU A 49 -40.53 -70.44 -4.26
N ARG A 50 -40.79 -69.83 -3.09
CA ARG A 50 -41.72 -70.37 -2.09
C ARG A 50 -43.07 -70.63 -2.69
N PHE A 51 -43.69 -69.62 -3.34
CA PHE A 51 -45.01 -69.76 -3.97
C PHE A 51 -45.02 -70.83 -5.07
N ALA A 52 -43.94 -70.88 -5.88
CA ALA A 52 -43.82 -71.91 -6.89
C ALA A 52 -43.71 -73.34 -6.30
N PHE A 53 -42.95 -73.48 -5.19
CA PHE A 53 -42.88 -74.75 -4.43
C PHE A 53 -44.25 -75.18 -3.89
N GLU A 54 -44.95 -74.25 -3.17
CA GLU A 54 -46.28 -74.50 -2.62
C GLU A 54 -47.28 -74.89 -3.69
N THR A 55 -47.25 -74.19 -4.85
CA THR A 55 -48.12 -74.52 -5.98
C THR A 55 -47.78 -75.90 -6.63
N ALA A 56 -46.49 -76.20 -6.79
CA ALA A 56 -46.05 -77.46 -7.33
C ALA A 56 -46.46 -78.63 -6.41
N ALA A 57 -46.32 -78.42 -5.10
CA ALA A 57 -46.71 -79.42 -4.11
C ALA A 57 -48.24 -79.69 -4.06
N LEU A 58 -49.07 -78.66 -4.27
CA LEU A 58 -50.53 -78.80 -4.31
C LEU A 58 -51.04 -79.58 -5.53
N ASN A 59 -50.29 -79.62 -6.59
CA ASN A 59 -50.63 -80.34 -7.85
C ASN A 59 -50.33 -81.87 -7.75
N ILE A 60 -49.83 -82.33 -6.63
CA ILE A 60 -49.52 -83.76 -6.42
C ILE A 60 -50.79 -84.48 -5.98
N PRO A 61 -51.08 -85.65 -6.52
CA PRO A 61 -52.27 -86.42 -6.17
C PRO A 61 -52.30 -86.74 -4.66
N SER A 62 -53.43 -86.48 -3.96
CA SER A 62 -53.65 -86.60 -2.52
C SER A 62 -53.55 -88.03 -1.97
N LYS A 63 -52.66 -88.85 -2.49
CA LYS A 63 -52.41 -90.22 -2.07
C LYS A 63 -51.54 -90.37 -0.80
N TYR A 64 -50.93 -89.25 -0.35
CA TYR A 64 -50.02 -89.23 0.77
C TYR A 64 -50.42 -88.14 1.76
N ASP A 65 -50.53 -88.53 3.06
CA ASP A 65 -50.81 -87.59 4.16
C ASP A 65 -49.63 -86.63 4.41
N VAL A 66 -48.40 -86.99 4.03
CA VAL A 66 -47.21 -86.22 4.17
C VAL A 66 -46.39 -86.21 2.86
N LEU A 67 -45.86 -85.09 2.45
CA LEU A 67 -45.07 -84.94 1.21
C LEU A 67 -43.77 -85.80 1.27
N PRO A 68 -43.58 -86.78 0.33
CA PRO A 68 -42.41 -87.69 0.33
C PRO A 68 -41.13 -86.95 0.00
N ASP A 69 -39.98 -87.39 0.58
CA ASP A 69 -38.66 -86.83 0.32
C ASP A 69 -38.32 -86.79 -1.16
N GLY A 70 -38.58 -87.86 -1.92
CA GLY A 70 -38.31 -87.94 -3.35
C GLY A 70 -39.14 -86.90 -4.20
N THR A 71 -40.31 -86.52 -3.70
CA THR A 71 -41.14 -85.47 -4.34
C THR A 71 -40.56 -84.08 -4.09
N VAL A 72 -40.06 -83.80 -2.86
CA VAL A 72 -39.36 -82.58 -2.53
C VAL A 72 -38.11 -82.41 -3.41
N GLU A 73 -37.36 -83.49 -3.61
CA GLU A 73 -36.19 -83.49 -4.53
C GLU A 73 -36.58 -83.15 -5.96
N GLN A 74 -37.66 -83.80 -6.50
CA GLN A 74 -38.17 -83.50 -7.87
C GLN A 74 -38.58 -82.05 -8.02
N ILE A 75 -39.31 -81.50 -7.05
CA ILE A 75 -39.68 -80.09 -7.03
C ILE A 75 -38.42 -79.21 -6.95
N GLY A 76 -37.42 -79.55 -6.18
CA GLY A 76 -36.15 -78.88 -6.08
C GLY A 76 -35.45 -78.77 -7.43
N VAL A 77 -35.29 -79.92 -8.11
CA VAL A 77 -34.74 -79.95 -9.48
C VAL A 77 -35.52 -79.12 -10.45
N TYR A 78 -36.83 -79.16 -10.38
CA TYR A 78 -37.74 -78.34 -11.25
C TYR A 78 -37.53 -76.84 -10.99
N LEU A 79 -37.47 -76.41 -9.73
CA LEU A 79 -37.26 -74.99 -9.38
C LEU A 79 -35.89 -74.49 -9.76
N GLU A 80 -34.84 -75.31 -9.64
CA GLU A 80 -33.49 -74.96 -10.10
C GLU A 80 -33.48 -74.71 -11.63
N ASN A 81 -34.11 -75.63 -12.43
CA ASN A 81 -34.11 -75.58 -13.86
C ASN A 81 -35.14 -74.58 -14.48
N SER A 82 -36.17 -74.17 -13.73
CA SER A 82 -37.25 -73.30 -14.24
C SER A 82 -36.88 -71.81 -14.28
N GLY A 83 -35.68 -71.39 -13.87
CA GLY A 83 -35.22 -70.04 -13.90
C GLY A 83 -34.69 -69.60 -15.23
N GLN A 84 -35.02 -68.37 -15.68
CA GLN A 84 -34.54 -67.75 -16.93
C GLN A 84 -32.97 -67.61 -16.99
N HIS A 85 -32.25 -67.83 -15.91
CA HIS A 85 -30.80 -67.73 -15.81
C HIS A 85 -30.22 -68.89 -15.02
N GLY A 86 -30.21 -70.03 -15.54
CA GLY A 86 -29.77 -71.35 -15.09
C GLY A 86 -28.66 -71.56 -14.06
N ASN A 87 -28.57 -70.77 -13.02
CA ASN A 87 -27.56 -70.89 -11.94
C ASN A 87 -28.11 -70.43 -10.59
N ARG A 88 -29.31 -70.83 -10.25
CA ARG A 88 -29.86 -70.62 -8.92
C ARG A 88 -29.35 -71.72 -8.00
N LEU A 89 -28.66 -71.32 -6.96
CA LEU A 89 -28.26 -72.26 -5.91
C LEU A 89 -29.38 -72.29 -4.84
N LEU A 90 -30.00 -73.40 -4.63
CA LEU A 90 -31.06 -73.59 -3.62
C LEU A 90 -30.78 -74.85 -2.81
N ARG A 91 -31.26 -74.84 -1.56
CA ARG A 91 -31.24 -75.96 -0.63
C ARG A 91 -32.62 -76.03 0.03
N ILE A 92 -33.10 -77.28 0.12
CA ILE A 92 -34.38 -77.57 0.82
C ILE A 92 -34.07 -78.53 1.93
N SER A 93 -34.44 -78.18 3.13
CA SER A 93 -34.20 -78.94 4.35
C SER A 93 -35.49 -79.20 5.13
N ASP A 94 -35.55 -80.25 5.90
CA ASP A 94 -36.67 -80.48 6.85
C ASP A 94 -36.47 -79.73 8.18
N GLU A 95 -37.45 -79.91 9.12
CA GLU A 95 -37.45 -79.28 10.46
C GLU A 95 -36.20 -79.62 11.28
N ASN A 96 -35.59 -80.80 11.03
CA ASN A 96 -34.45 -81.32 11.75
C ASN A 96 -33.13 -80.91 11.10
N GLY A 97 -33.16 -80.14 10.01
CA GLY A 97 -32.00 -79.76 9.29
C GLY A 97 -31.45 -80.81 8.32
N LYS A 98 -32.19 -81.89 8.09
CA LYS A 98 -31.84 -82.88 7.08
C LYS A 98 -32.01 -82.26 5.69
N VAL A 99 -30.95 -82.19 4.92
CA VAL A 99 -30.99 -81.71 3.53
C VAL A 99 -31.73 -82.72 2.67
N LEU A 100 -32.82 -82.31 2.03
CA LEU A 100 -33.62 -83.11 1.11
C LEU A 100 -33.21 -82.85 -0.35
N TYR A 101 -32.79 -81.64 -0.65
CA TYR A 101 -32.24 -81.24 -1.93
C TYR A 101 -31.20 -80.12 -1.77
N ALA A 102 -30.15 -80.15 -2.54
CA ALA A 102 -29.20 -79.06 -2.64
C ALA A 102 -28.63 -78.96 -4.05
N SER A 103 -28.61 -77.80 -4.63
CA SER A 103 -27.92 -77.51 -5.90
C SER A 103 -26.43 -77.74 -5.77
N GLU A 104 -25.83 -78.19 -6.86
CA GLU A 104 -24.36 -78.37 -6.93
C GLU A 104 -23.64 -77.01 -6.69
N GLY A 105 -22.73 -76.96 -5.70
CA GLY A 105 -22.03 -75.75 -5.32
C GLY A 105 -22.74 -74.86 -4.29
N PHE A 106 -23.85 -75.34 -3.68
CA PHE A 106 -24.44 -74.61 -2.54
C PHE A 106 -23.57 -74.72 -1.30
N THR A 107 -22.95 -73.60 -0.91
CA THR A 107 -21.98 -73.50 0.21
C THR A 107 -22.48 -72.69 1.40
N GLY A 108 -23.82 -72.54 1.51
CA GLY A 108 -24.48 -71.75 2.55
C GLY A 108 -24.22 -72.23 3.95
N ASP A 109 -24.03 -71.31 4.88
CA ASP A 109 -23.87 -71.60 6.31
C ASP A 109 -25.21 -72.01 6.94
N THR A 110 -25.16 -73.01 7.85
CA THR A 110 -26.36 -73.51 8.57
C THR A 110 -26.76 -72.68 9.78
N SER A 111 -25.96 -71.68 10.15
CA SER A 111 -26.21 -70.89 11.37
C SER A 111 -27.41 -69.91 11.29
N LEU A 112 -28.02 -69.73 10.13
CA LEU A 112 -29.29 -68.97 9.97
C LEU A 112 -30.51 -69.62 10.66
N TRP A 113 -30.35 -70.86 11.14
CA TRP A 113 -31.41 -71.64 11.77
C TRP A 113 -31.81 -71.16 13.19
N GLU A 114 -30.94 -70.35 13.81
CA GLU A 114 -31.14 -69.90 15.21
C GLU A 114 -32.11 -68.68 15.32
N GLU A 115 -32.37 -67.94 14.23
CA GLU A 115 -33.27 -66.82 14.25
C GLU A 115 -34.72 -67.25 13.93
N ARG A 116 -35.48 -67.59 14.99
CA ARG A 116 -36.80 -68.20 14.92
C ARG A 116 -37.94 -67.14 14.95
N GLY A 117 -38.61 -66.93 13.84
CA GLY A 117 -39.89 -66.29 13.71
C GLY A 117 -40.72 -66.92 12.61
N GLU A 118 -42.03 -67.23 12.85
CA GLU A 118 -42.88 -68.00 11.94
C GLU A 118 -43.14 -67.35 10.55
N ASN A 119 -42.79 -66.14 10.31
CA ASN A 119 -42.99 -65.40 9.03
C ASN A 119 -41.84 -64.50 8.63
N THR A 120 -40.66 -64.69 9.20
CA THR A 120 -39.54 -63.78 9.02
C THR A 120 -38.68 -64.23 7.83
N ARG A 121 -38.56 -63.37 6.82
CA ARG A 121 -37.59 -63.53 5.79
C ARG A 121 -36.22 -63.08 6.33
N VAL A 122 -35.31 -63.97 6.41
CA VAL A 122 -33.96 -63.70 6.92
C VAL A 122 -32.99 -63.76 5.76
N TYR A 123 -32.08 -62.83 5.71
CA TYR A 123 -31.01 -62.88 4.76
C TYR A 123 -29.67 -62.61 5.46
N ARG A 124 -28.58 -63.12 4.85
CA ARG A 124 -27.22 -62.89 5.29
C ARG A 124 -26.29 -62.82 4.08
N VAL A 125 -25.25 -61.95 4.17
CA VAL A 125 -24.17 -61.98 3.19
C VAL A 125 -23.13 -62.97 3.65
N VAL A 126 -22.80 -63.93 2.81
CA VAL A 126 -21.83 -64.99 3.05
C VAL A 126 -20.73 -64.88 2.03
N GLN A 127 -19.48 -64.98 2.49
CA GLN A 127 -18.32 -65.09 1.63
C GLN A 127 -17.96 -66.58 1.53
N SER A 128 -17.83 -67.07 0.27
CA SER A 128 -17.37 -68.39 -0.03
C SER A 128 -16.24 -68.32 -1.05
N GLY A 129 -15.01 -68.56 -0.59
CA GLY A 129 -13.79 -68.31 -1.41
C GLY A 129 -13.70 -66.83 -1.83
N ASP A 130 -13.56 -66.56 -3.12
CA ASP A 130 -13.50 -65.21 -3.69
C ASP A 130 -14.85 -64.61 -4.06
N SER A 131 -15.96 -65.33 -3.78
CA SER A 131 -17.30 -64.94 -4.16
C SER A 131 -18.14 -64.55 -2.94
N TYR A 132 -18.97 -63.53 -3.15
CA TYR A 132 -19.95 -63.05 -2.17
C TYR A 132 -21.36 -63.40 -2.60
N TYR A 133 -22.13 -63.95 -1.63
CA TYR A 133 -23.50 -64.39 -1.88
C TYR A 133 -24.43 -63.76 -0.85
N ILE A 134 -25.66 -63.45 -1.29
CA ILE A 134 -26.78 -63.19 -0.39
C ILE A 134 -27.52 -64.53 -0.20
N GLN A 135 -27.41 -65.11 0.99
CA GLN A 135 -28.16 -66.29 1.38
C GLN A 135 -29.50 -65.82 1.99
N THR A 136 -30.62 -66.28 1.44
CA THR A 136 -31.96 -66.04 2.01
C THR A 136 -32.52 -67.34 2.55
N GLN A 137 -33.36 -67.26 3.57
CA GLN A 137 -34.06 -68.39 4.18
C GLN A 137 -35.54 -68.05 4.27
N THR A 138 -36.39 -68.99 3.83
CA THR A 138 -37.81 -68.90 3.84
C THR A 138 -38.43 -70.22 4.25
N ARG A 139 -39.41 -70.19 5.18
CA ARG A 139 -40.13 -71.39 5.59
C ARG A 139 -41.32 -71.66 4.66
N ILE A 140 -41.55 -72.92 4.40
CA ILE A 140 -42.62 -73.47 3.56
C ILE A 140 -43.39 -74.46 4.43
N ASN A 141 -44.70 -74.30 4.49
CA ASN A 141 -45.57 -75.23 5.14
C ASN A 141 -46.50 -75.88 4.09
N VAL A 142 -46.29 -77.16 3.85
CA VAL A 142 -47.10 -77.90 2.86
C VAL A 142 -47.43 -79.27 3.39
N SER A 143 -48.73 -79.70 3.36
CA SER A 143 -49.22 -81.04 3.77
C SER A 143 -48.64 -81.42 5.16
N ASP A 144 -48.90 -80.55 6.14
CA ASP A 144 -48.47 -80.69 7.56
C ASP A 144 -46.96 -80.94 7.74
N ARG A 145 -46.16 -80.61 6.72
CA ARG A 145 -44.69 -80.67 6.78
C ARG A 145 -44.08 -79.26 6.66
N MET A 146 -43.26 -78.89 7.62
CA MET A 146 -42.51 -77.69 7.60
C MET A 146 -41.16 -77.92 6.89
N LEU A 147 -40.89 -77.17 5.85
CA LEU A 147 -39.64 -77.19 5.09
C LEU A 147 -38.96 -75.82 5.11
N THR A 148 -37.66 -75.84 4.98
CA THR A 148 -36.86 -74.63 4.86
C THR A 148 -36.27 -74.54 3.48
N LEU A 149 -36.63 -73.50 2.72
CA LEU A 149 -36.01 -73.17 1.42
C LEU A 149 -34.97 -72.09 1.65
N GLU A 150 -33.78 -72.39 1.23
CA GLU A 150 -32.66 -71.44 1.22
C GLU A 150 -32.22 -71.19 -0.23
N THR A 151 -31.91 -69.91 -0.54
CA THR A 151 -31.36 -69.53 -1.85
C THR A 151 -30.07 -68.76 -1.70
N MET A 152 -29.19 -68.89 -2.64
CA MET A 152 -27.93 -68.13 -2.70
C MET A 152 -27.87 -67.37 -4.04
N LYS A 153 -27.74 -66.05 -3.93
CA LYS A 153 -27.56 -65.14 -5.06
C LYS A 153 -26.13 -64.58 -5.07
N ASN A 154 -25.43 -64.74 -6.17
CA ASN A 154 -24.09 -64.20 -6.28
C ASN A 154 -24.12 -62.65 -6.43
N VAL A 155 -23.44 -61.98 -5.54
CA VAL A 155 -23.30 -60.50 -5.53
C VAL A 155 -21.85 -60.05 -5.58
N THR A 156 -20.95 -60.92 -6.02
CA THR A 156 -19.51 -60.63 -6.19
C THR A 156 -19.27 -59.41 -7.06
N ALA A 157 -20.13 -59.23 -8.10
CA ALA A 157 -20.05 -58.06 -8.99
C ALA A 157 -20.16 -56.74 -8.24
N VAL A 158 -21.06 -56.65 -7.21
CA VAL A 158 -21.23 -55.43 -6.40
C VAL A 158 -19.97 -55.07 -5.63
N TYR A 159 -19.26 -56.09 -5.10
CA TYR A 159 -17.97 -55.90 -4.41
C TYR A 159 -16.84 -55.56 -5.36
N THR A 160 -16.85 -56.15 -6.57
CA THR A 160 -15.90 -55.82 -7.63
C THR A 160 -16.09 -54.38 -8.11
N GLU A 161 -17.34 -53.97 -8.39
CA GLU A 161 -17.68 -52.61 -8.76
C GLU A 161 -17.24 -51.60 -7.70
N ARG A 162 -17.38 -51.93 -6.40
CA ARG A 162 -16.88 -51.07 -5.31
C ARG A 162 -15.38 -50.91 -5.39
N THR A 163 -14.61 -51.96 -5.57
CA THR A 163 -13.14 -51.89 -5.65
C THR A 163 -12.65 -51.17 -6.89
N GLU A 164 -13.32 -51.36 -8.02
CA GLU A 164 -13.05 -50.65 -9.26
C GLU A 164 -13.45 -49.18 -9.12
N GLY A 165 -14.56 -48.87 -8.47
CA GLY A 165 -14.99 -47.52 -8.16
C GLY A 165 -13.92 -46.77 -7.33
N PHE A 166 -13.36 -47.36 -6.30
CA PHE A 166 -12.25 -46.75 -5.55
C PHE A 166 -10.99 -46.58 -6.40
N ARG A 167 -10.67 -47.50 -7.28
CA ARG A 167 -9.51 -47.39 -8.18
C ARG A 167 -9.67 -46.26 -9.15
N MET A 168 -10.84 -46.19 -9.80
CA MET A 168 -11.18 -45.13 -10.76
C MET A 168 -11.19 -43.75 -10.09
N TYR A 169 -11.85 -43.66 -8.93
CA TYR A 169 -11.91 -42.40 -8.18
C TYR A 169 -10.53 -41.93 -7.75
N ARG A 170 -9.64 -42.80 -7.31
CA ARG A 170 -8.25 -42.50 -6.98
C ARG A 170 -7.49 -41.92 -8.18
N GLN A 171 -7.64 -42.54 -9.37
CA GLN A 171 -6.99 -42.04 -10.59
C GLN A 171 -7.48 -40.64 -10.96
N VAL A 172 -8.80 -40.42 -10.95
CA VAL A 172 -9.39 -39.11 -11.22
C VAL A 172 -8.92 -38.06 -10.20
N THR A 173 -8.90 -38.43 -8.92
CA THR A 173 -8.43 -37.52 -7.85
C THR A 173 -6.97 -37.09 -8.06
N VAL A 174 -6.09 -38.01 -8.44
CA VAL A 174 -4.68 -37.68 -8.73
C VAL A 174 -4.56 -36.72 -9.90
N ILE A 175 -5.33 -36.94 -10.98
CA ILE A 175 -5.32 -36.04 -12.14
C ILE A 175 -5.82 -34.65 -11.76
N VAL A 176 -6.93 -34.58 -11.02
CA VAL A 176 -7.50 -33.32 -10.54
C VAL A 176 -6.50 -32.56 -9.65
N LEU A 177 -5.81 -33.24 -8.74
CA LEU A 177 -4.80 -32.64 -7.89
C LEU A 177 -3.60 -32.12 -8.70
N LEU A 178 -3.15 -32.84 -9.70
CA LEU A 178 -2.05 -32.39 -10.57
C LEU A 178 -2.44 -31.16 -11.38
N CYS A 179 -3.63 -31.18 -12.00
CA CYS A 179 -4.14 -30.04 -12.78
C CYS A 179 -4.37 -28.81 -11.89
N SER A 180 -5.01 -29.00 -10.73
CA SER A 180 -5.26 -27.90 -9.78
C SER A 180 -3.95 -27.33 -9.22
N GLY A 181 -2.94 -28.16 -8.97
CA GLY A 181 -1.61 -27.72 -8.55
C GLY A 181 -0.91 -26.86 -9.60
N ALA A 182 -1.01 -27.23 -10.89
CA ALA A 182 -0.46 -26.44 -11.99
C ALA A 182 -1.16 -25.07 -12.10
N VAL A 183 -2.50 -25.07 -12.11
CA VAL A 183 -3.29 -23.83 -12.18
C VAL A 183 -3.00 -22.93 -10.97
N MET A 184 -2.96 -23.50 -9.76
CA MET A 184 -2.71 -22.74 -8.53
C MET A 184 -1.30 -22.14 -8.49
N THR A 185 -0.31 -22.84 -9.09
CA THR A 185 1.05 -22.30 -9.23
C THR A 185 1.06 -21.06 -10.13
N LEU A 186 0.34 -21.09 -11.25
CA LEU A 186 0.21 -19.94 -12.15
C LEU A 186 -0.47 -18.77 -11.46
N ILE A 187 -1.58 -19.00 -10.78
CA ILE A 187 -2.31 -17.96 -10.01
C ILE A 187 -1.42 -17.37 -8.91
N ALA A 188 -0.73 -18.21 -8.14
CA ALA A 188 0.16 -17.74 -7.07
C ALA A 188 1.33 -16.92 -7.61
N CYS A 189 1.92 -17.27 -8.75
CA CYS A 189 2.97 -16.51 -9.41
C CYS A 189 2.44 -15.16 -9.92
N TRP A 190 1.27 -15.14 -10.52
CA TRP A 190 0.62 -13.93 -11.03
C TRP A 190 0.27 -12.95 -9.89
N LEU A 191 -0.37 -13.43 -8.82
CA LEU A 191 -0.79 -12.62 -7.68
C LEU A 191 0.39 -12.07 -6.85
N THR A 192 1.51 -12.78 -6.79
CA THR A 192 2.68 -12.34 -6.00
C THR A 192 3.67 -11.48 -6.78
N ARG A 193 3.49 -11.32 -8.11
CA ARG A 193 4.37 -10.50 -8.95
C ARG A 193 4.39 -9.02 -8.55
N PRO A 194 3.24 -8.33 -8.35
CA PRO A 194 3.21 -6.93 -7.90
C PRO A 194 3.89 -6.73 -6.55
N ILE A 195 3.63 -7.62 -5.59
CA ILE A 195 4.23 -7.55 -4.24
C ILE A 195 5.76 -7.59 -4.31
N ARG A 196 6.31 -8.45 -5.18
CA ARG A 196 7.78 -8.54 -5.36
C ARG A 196 8.38 -7.28 -5.98
N LEU A 197 7.66 -6.62 -6.90
CA LEU A 197 8.10 -5.35 -7.49
C LEU A 197 8.10 -4.24 -6.45
N LEU A 198 7.04 -4.12 -5.66
CA LEU A 198 6.96 -3.17 -4.54
C LEU A 198 8.06 -3.42 -3.50
N THR A 199 8.29 -4.68 -3.10
CA THR A 199 9.37 -5.02 -2.16
C THR A 199 10.75 -4.63 -2.70
N ARG A 200 10.97 -4.76 -4.02
CA ARG A 200 12.22 -4.33 -4.65
C ARG A 200 12.34 -2.81 -4.67
N ALA A 201 11.24 -2.10 -4.97
CA ALA A 201 11.21 -0.65 -4.96
C ALA A 201 11.48 -0.07 -3.58
N THR A 202 10.86 -0.63 -2.52
CA THR A 202 11.15 -0.22 -1.13
C THR A 202 12.60 -0.50 -0.72
N GLY A 203 13.19 -1.61 -1.20
CA GLY A 203 14.60 -1.91 -0.97
C GLY A 203 15.53 -0.86 -1.59
N LYS A 204 15.27 -0.45 -2.84
CA LYS A 204 16.05 0.60 -3.52
C LYS A 204 15.92 1.96 -2.84
N MET A 205 14.73 2.32 -2.39
CA MET A 205 14.54 3.54 -1.60
C MET A 205 15.32 3.51 -0.28
N ALA A 206 15.38 2.36 0.40
CA ALA A 206 16.18 2.20 1.62
C ALA A 206 17.71 2.30 1.37
N GLU A 207 18.16 2.02 0.14
CA GLU A 207 19.55 2.19 -0.32
C GLU A 207 19.85 3.64 -0.76
N GLY A 208 18.84 4.55 -0.72
CA GLY A 208 19.01 5.95 -1.10
C GLY A 208 18.63 6.29 -2.55
N GLU A 209 18.12 5.33 -3.33
CA GLU A 209 17.64 5.59 -4.69
C GLU A 209 16.19 6.14 -4.66
N TYR A 210 15.99 7.38 -4.24
CA TYR A 210 14.66 7.99 -4.05
C TYR A 210 13.91 8.29 -5.35
N SER A 211 14.62 8.36 -6.47
CA SER A 211 14.04 8.55 -7.82
C SER A 211 13.43 7.28 -8.41
N TYR A 212 13.66 6.11 -7.78
CA TYR A 212 13.10 4.86 -8.26
C TYR A 212 11.58 4.80 -8.07
N ARG A 213 10.86 4.35 -9.10
CA ARG A 213 9.40 4.16 -9.07
C ARG A 213 9.06 2.71 -9.37
N ALA A 214 8.03 2.19 -8.70
CA ALA A 214 7.50 0.87 -8.98
C ALA A 214 6.61 0.90 -10.22
N GLU A 215 6.78 -0.09 -11.10
CA GLU A 215 5.94 -0.25 -12.29
C GLU A 215 4.52 -0.67 -11.88
N GLN A 216 3.52 0.06 -12.33
CA GLN A 216 2.11 -0.29 -12.12
C GLN A 216 1.68 -1.32 -13.18
N ILE A 217 1.56 -2.59 -12.77
CA ILE A 217 1.22 -3.70 -13.66
C ILE A 217 -0.23 -4.20 -13.49
N SER A 218 -1.00 -3.61 -12.58
CA SER A 218 -2.39 -3.97 -12.28
C SER A 218 -3.23 -2.71 -12.07
N ASN A 219 -4.55 -2.81 -12.29
CA ASN A 219 -5.53 -1.75 -12.02
C ASN A 219 -6.46 -2.10 -10.85
N ASP A 220 -6.09 -3.10 -10.05
CA ASP A 220 -6.78 -3.53 -8.84
C ASP A 220 -6.19 -2.84 -7.59
N GLU A 221 -6.50 -3.35 -6.40
CA GLU A 221 -6.01 -2.84 -5.12
C GLU A 221 -4.46 -2.83 -5.06
N MET A 222 -3.81 -3.74 -5.79
CA MET A 222 -2.35 -3.78 -5.88
C MET A 222 -1.81 -2.66 -6.78
N GLY A 223 -2.55 -2.30 -7.83
CA GLY A 223 -2.25 -1.16 -8.68
C GLY A 223 -2.39 0.16 -7.93
N GLN A 224 -3.45 0.29 -7.13
CA GLN A 224 -3.65 1.43 -6.24
C GLN A 224 -2.51 1.57 -5.22
N LEU A 225 -2.15 0.48 -4.54
CA LEU A 225 -1.02 0.47 -3.60
C LEU A 225 0.29 0.87 -4.27
N THR A 226 0.50 0.49 -5.54
CA THR A 226 1.68 0.91 -6.31
C THR A 226 1.67 2.41 -6.60
N ALA A 227 0.50 2.98 -6.94
CA ALA A 227 0.33 4.41 -7.16
C ALA A 227 0.60 5.21 -5.87
N ASP A 228 0.00 4.79 -4.74
CA ASP A 228 0.19 5.43 -3.44
C ASP A 228 1.65 5.38 -2.98
N PHE A 229 2.33 4.25 -3.22
CA PHE A 229 3.76 4.12 -2.97
C PHE A 229 4.58 5.10 -3.82
N ASN A 230 4.29 5.24 -5.12
CA ASN A 230 4.99 6.15 -6.01
C ASN A 230 4.77 7.62 -5.61
N HIS A 231 3.56 7.98 -5.19
CA HIS A 231 3.25 9.32 -4.68
C HIS A 231 4.02 9.63 -3.38
N MET A 232 4.09 8.66 -2.45
CA MET A 232 4.91 8.80 -1.25
C MET A 232 6.41 8.94 -1.60
N ALA A 233 6.91 8.19 -2.59
CA ALA A 233 8.28 8.27 -3.06
C ALA A 233 8.61 9.64 -3.67
N GLU A 234 7.68 10.22 -4.42
CA GLU A 234 7.80 11.56 -5.00
C GLU A 234 7.86 12.64 -3.92
N ALA A 235 6.96 12.60 -2.95
CA ALA A 235 6.95 13.54 -1.83
C ALA A 235 8.25 13.44 -1.00
N LEU A 236 8.78 12.23 -0.79
CA LEU A 236 10.04 12.03 -0.08
C LEU A 236 11.23 12.60 -0.87
N GLU A 237 11.30 12.34 -2.18
CA GLU A 237 12.35 12.87 -3.06
C GLU A 237 12.37 14.40 -3.04
N GLN A 238 11.19 15.06 -3.18
CA GLN A 238 11.04 16.49 -3.08
C GLN A 238 11.50 17.04 -1.73
N ASN A 239 11.11 16.41 -0.63
CA ASN A 239 11.51 16.83 0.71
C ASN A 239 13.03 16.74 0.91
N ILE A 240 13.67 15.68 0.42
CA ILE A 240 15.12 15.51 0.49
C ILE A 240 15.81 16.60 -0.34
N GLN A 241 15.32 16.87 -1.55
CA GLN A 241 15.88 17.88 -2.42
C GLN A 241 15.75 19.29 -1.83
N ASN A 242 14.61 19.60 -1.21
CA ASN A 242 14.43 20.86 -0.49
C ASN A 242 15.40 20.98 0.70
N LEU A 243 15.58 19.90 1.46
CA LEU A 243 16.51 19.87 2.58
C LEU A 243 17.98 20.06 2.13
N GLU A 244 18.38 19.40 1.04
CA GLU A 244 19.71 19.57 0.46
C GLU A 244 19.96 21.00 -0.02
N ASN A 245 18.97 21.63 -0.65
CA ASN A 245 19.04 23.02 -1.07
C ASN A 245 19.15 23.97 0.15
N GLU A 246 18.40 23.71 1.22
CA GLU A 246 18.46 24.48 2.46
C GLU A 246 19.84 24.33 3.14
N VAL A 247 20.38 23.11 3.20
CA VAL A 247 21.73 22.86 3.74
C VAL A 247 22.78 23.62 2.92
N ARG A 248 22.72 23.53 1.58
CA ARG A 248 23.64 24.22 0.70
C ARG A 248 23.56 25.74 0.87
N ALA A 249 22.36 26.31 0.89
CA ALA A 249 22.17 27.76 1.13
C ALA A 249 22.77 28.19 2.46
N ARG A 250 22.65 27.36 3.51
CA ARG A 250 23.25 27.61 4.81
C ARG A 250 24.80 27.55 4.79
N GLU A 251 25.38 26.61 4.05
CA GLU A 251 26.83 26.51 3.87
C GLU A 251 27.39 27.70 3.12
N ASP A 252 26.74 28.10 2.02
CA ASP A 252 27.11 29.27 1.22
C ASP A 252 27.05 30.57 2.06
N PHE A 253 26.00 30.70 2.87
CA PHE A 253 25.86 31.81 3.82
C PHE A 253 27.03 31.88 4.81
N ILE A 254 27.40 30.76 5.43
CA ILE A 254 28.52 30.68 6.40
C ILE A 254 29.85 31.01 5.70
N ALA A 255 30.05 30.50 4.49
CA ALA A 255 31.27 30.76 3.71
C ALA A 255 31.38 32.26 3.37
N ALA A 256 30.32 32.88 2.88
CA ALA A 256 30.27 34.30 2.55
C ALA A 256 30.50 35.19 3.79
N PHE A 257 29.84 34.88 4.91
CA PHE A 257 30.04 35.57 6.18
C PHE A 257 31.50 35.50 6.67
N SER A 258 32.10 34.32 6.63
CA SER A 258 33.49 34.12 7.04
C SER A 258 34.47 34.95 6.20
N HIS A 259 34.20 35.03 4.86
CA HIS A 259 34.98 35.80 3.95
C HIS A 259 34.86 37.32 4.24
N GLU A 260 33.66 37.83 4.42
CA GLU A 260 33.41 39.26 4.67
C GLU A 260 33.87 39.70 6.06
N LEU A 261 33.96 38.81 7.07
CA LEU A 261 34.62 39.06 8.34
C LEU A 261 36.14 39.13 8.24
N LYS A 262 36.74 38.21 7.47
CA LYS A 262 38.22 38.08 7.36
C LYS A 262 38.88 39.35 6.85
N THR A 263 38.26 40.01 5.88
CA THR A 263 38.85 41.19 5.24
C THR A 263 39.04 42.37 6.20
N PRO A 264 37.99 42.89 6.89
CA PRO A 264 38.15 44.01 7.81
C PRO A 264 39.01 43.61 9.06
N LEU A 265 38.90 42.38 9.50
CA LEU A 265 39.71 41.89 10.64
C LEU A 265 41.19 41.90 10.27
N THR A 266 41.54 41.44 9.07
CA THR A 266 42.94 41.49 8.55
C THR A 266 43.44 42.93 8.47
N ALA A 267 42.60 43.87 7.99
CA ALA A 267 42.98 45.30 7.95
C ALA A 267 43.20 45.89 9.33
N ILE A 268 42.29 45.64 10.29
CA ILE A 268 42.43 46.08 11.69
C ILE A 268 43.75 45.58 12.30
N ILE A 269 44.04 44.25 12.17
CA ILE A 269 45.27 43.65 12.66
C ILE A 269 46.50 44.26 12.01
N GLY A 270 46.45 44.46 10.68
CA GLY A 270 47.58 45.04 9.95
C GLY A 270 47.87 46.47 10.35
N TYR A 271 46.86 47.34 10.47
CA TYR A 271 47.05 48.72 10.92
C TYR A 271 47.44 48.79 12.42
N ALA A 272 46.89 47.92 13.26
CA ALA A 272 47.29 47.81 14.66
C ALA A 272 48.76 47.34 14.79
N ASP A 273 49.21 46.41 13.98
CA ASP A 273 50.63 45.97 13.95
C ASP A 273 51.57 47.09 13.46
N MET A 274 51.16 47.88 12.50
CA MET A 274 51.91 49.08 12.03
C MET A 274 52.05 50.08 13.16
N LEU A 275 51.00 50.36 13.94
CA LEU A 275 51.04 51.23 15.14
C LEU A 275 51.97 50.68 16.24
N ARG A 276 52.00 49.37 16.40
CA ARG A 276 52.81 48.71 17.40
C ARG A 276 54.29 48.62 17.04
N SER A 277 54.60 48.30 15.78
CA SER A 277 55.93 47.91 15.35
C SER A 277 56.80 49.04 14.76
N ARG A 278 56.18 50.19 14.41
CA ARG A 278 56.90 51.30 13.75
C ARG A 278 56.67 52.62 14.47
N LYS A 279 57.69 53.50 14.50
CA LYS A 279 57.50 54.90 14.83
C LYS A 279 56.94 55.61 13.60
N LEU A 280 55.67 56.03 13.72
CA LEU A 280 54.97 56.78 12.68
C LEU A 280 54.94 58.25 13.03
N ASP A 281 54.82 59.11 12.01
CA ASP A 281 54.48 60.51 12.19
C ASP A 281 52.99 60.63 12.63
N ASP A 282 52.60 61.79 13.13
CA ASP A 282 51.25 62.05 13.70
C ASP A 282 50.15 61.81 12.64
N GLU A 283 50.40 62.15 11.36
CA GLU A 283 49.47 62.00 10.27
C GLU A 283 49.21 60.49 9.97
N ARG A 284 50.26 59.69 9.86
CA ARG A 284 50.15 58.26 9.65
C ARG A 284 49.62 57.52 10.88
N HIS A 285 49.93 57.97 12.07
CA HIS A 285 49.36 57.46 13.30
C HIS A 285 47.84 57.66 13.33
N PHE A 286 47.40 58.89 13.00
CA PHE A 286 45.96 59.19 12.87
C PHE A 286 45.26 58.37 11.78
N LEU A 287 45.85 58.25 10.61
CA LEU A 287 45.35 57.42 9.52
C LEU A 287 45.15 55.96 9.93
N CYS A 288 46.14 55.33 10.55
CA CYS A 288 46.07 53.96 11.00
C CYS A 288 44.96 53.77 12.05
N ALA A 289 44.90 54.69 13.03
CA ALA A 289 43.84 54.68 14.05
C ALA A 289 42.43 54.87 13.45
N ASN A 290 42.30 55.75 12.48
CA ASN A 290 41.05 55.99 11.77
C ASN A 290 40.61 54.75 10.96
N TYR A 291 41.54 54.05 10.27
CA TYR A 291 41.19 52.83 9.57
C TYR A 291 40.73 51.70 10.52
N ILE A 292 41.40 51.55 11.68
CA ILE A 292 40.96 50.57 12.70
C ILE A 292 39.57 50.88 13.20
N TYR A 293 39.30 52.19 13.49
CA TYR A 293 37.98 52.62 13.96
C TYR A 293 36.91 52.37 12.88
N THR A 294 37.16 52.74 11.62
CA THR A 294 36.22 52.63 10.55
C THR A 294 35.90 51.16 10.25
N GLU A 295 36.91 50.27 10.15
CA GLU A 295 36.67 48.84 9.95
C GLU A 295 36.04 48.19 11.18
N GLY A 296 36.32 48.64 12.40
CA GLY A 296 35.64 48.22 13.63
C GLY A 296 34.14 48.57 13.62
N LYS A 297 33.79 49.81 13.25
CA LYS A 297 32.39 50.24 13.05
C LYS A 297 31.64 49.48 11.96
N ARG A 298 32.35 49.14 10.89
CA ARG A 298 31.80 48.32 9.81
C ARG A 298 31.47 46.90 10.30
N LEU A 299 32.36 46.27 11.08
CA LEU A 299 32.13 44.95 11.68
C LEU A 299 30.96 44.99 12.66
N GLU A 300 30.87 46.04 13.52
CA GLU A 300 29.74 46.22 14.44
C GLU A 300 28.41 46.28 13.67
N THR A 301 28.33 47.11 12.62
CA THR A 301 27.13 47.28 11.80
C THR A 301 26.76 45.93 11.11
N MET A 302 27.75 45.21 10.59
CA MET A 302 27.53 43.92 9.97
C MET A 302 26.99 42.88 10.95
N ALA A 303 27.57 42.82 12.18
CA ALA A 303 27.11 41.91 13.21
C ALA A 303 25.70 42.21 13.69
N LEU A 304 25.34 43.50 13.85
CA LEU A 304 23.96 43.89 14.20
C LEU A 304 22.96 43.53 13.13
N ARG A 305 23.25 43.82 11.85
CA ARG A 305 22.37 43.46 10.72
C ARG A 305 22.21 41.94 10.57
N LEU A 306 23.27 41.17 10.83
CA LEU A 306 23.18 39.71 10.85
C LEU A 306 22.27 39.22 11.98
N LEU A 307 22.43 39.80 13.17
CA LEU A 307 21.55 39.50 14.30
C LEU A 307 20.11 39.80 13.97
N ASP A 308 19.82 40.94 13.32
CA ASP A 308 18.48 41.32 12.89
C ASP A 308 17.90 40.26 11.92
N ILE A 309 18.66 39.77 10.94
CA ILE A 309 18.22 38.71 10.02
C ILE A 309 17.90 37.42 10.78
N ILE A 310 18.80 36.98 11.72
CA ILE A 310 18.61 35.73 12.46
C ILE A 310 17.40 35.80 13.40
N VAL A 311 17.26 36.94 14.10
CA VAL A 311 16.14 37.17 15.03
C VAL A 311 14.82 37.26 14.25
N THR A 312 14.82 37.97 13.14
CA THR A 312 13.64 38.10 12.26
C THR A 312 13.17 36.73 11.77
N ARG A 313 14.06 35.87 11.28
CA ARG A 313 13.70 34.52 10.80
C ARG A 313 13.14 33.58 11.87
N ARG A 314 13.39 33.84 13.16
CA ARG A 314 12.94 32.99 14.30
C ARG A 314 11.74 33.54 15.05
N LYS A 315 11.31 34.78 14.77
CA LYS A 315 10.30 35.47 15.56
C LYS A 315 8.92 35.30 14.91
N GLU A 316 7.95 34.85 15.70
CA GLU A 316 6.56 35.10 15.38
C GLU A 316 6.32 36.60 15.52
N ILE A 317 5.96 37.33 14.45
CA ILE A 317 5.72 38.74 14.46
C ILE A 317 4.32 39.02 14.99
N ASP A 318 4.23 40.05 15.87
CA ASP A 318 2.95 40.56 16.38
C ASP A 318 2.41 41.57 15.37
N ARG A 319 1.73 41.08 14.32
CA ARG A 319 1.08 41.93 13.32
C ARG A 319 -0.15 42.56 13.91
N LYS A 320 -0.34 43.85 13.66
CA LYS A 320 -1.47 44.68 14.14
C LYS A 320 -2.01 45.54 13.02
N THR A 321 -3.26 45.90 13.10
CA THR A 321 -3.81 46.92 12.22
C THR A 321 -3.07 48.24 12.45
N THR A 322 -2.33 48.67 11.44
CA THR A 322 -1.43 49.82 11.48
C THR A 322 -1.86 50.83 10.42
N ASN A 323 -1.87 52.11 10.78
CA ASN A 323 -2.13 53.16 9.82
C ASN A 323 -0.86 53.53 9.06
N VAL A 324 -0.92 53.47 7.73
CA VAL A 324 0.22 53.76 6.86
C VAL A 324 0.80 55.17 7.05
N SER A 325 -0.02 56.14 7.51
CA SER A 325 0.43 57.49 7.77
C SER A 325 1.58 57.55 8.76
N GLY A 326 1.63 56.67 9.80
CA GLY A 326 2.73 56.60 10.75
C GLY A 326 4.04 56.20 10.11
N ILE A 327 4.00 55.27 9.15
CA ILE A 327 5.17 54.83 8.40
C ILE A 327 5.72 55.95 7.52
N PHE A 328 4.83 56.56 6.71
CA PHE A 328 5.25 57.59 5.78
C PHE A 328 5.67 58.93 6.47
N SER A 329 5.00 59.31 7.55
CA SER A 329 5.41 60.47 8.35
C SER A 329 6.82 60.28 8.95
N TYR A 330 7.14 59.07 9.40
CA TYR A 330 8.48 58.73 9.89
C TYR A 330 9.53 58.83 8.77
N LEU A 331 9.25 58.33 7.56
CA LEU A 331 10.13 58.47 6.42
C LEU A 331 10.32 59.96 6.02
N GLN A 332 9.25 60.78 6.04
CA GLN A 332 9.38 62.20 5.80
C GLN A 332 10.29 62.88 6.82
N GLU A 333 10.20 62.50 8.10
CA GLU A 333 11.06 63.08 9.14
C GLU A 333 12.55 62.75 8.93
N ILE A 334 12.86 61.51 8.44
CA ILE A 334 14.23 61.10 8.17
C ILE A 334 14.82 61.79 6.96
N TYR A 335 14.04 61.91 5.87
CA TYR A 335 14.53 62.39 4.59
C TYR A 335 14.14 63.88 4.30
N ASP A 336 13.78 64.65 5.36
CA ASP A 336 13.47 66.06 5.23
C ASP A 336 14.74 66.86 4.93
N GLU A 337 14.81 67.39 3.70
CA GLU A 337 15.91 68.20 3.18
C GLU A 337 16.25 69.42 4.03
N THR A 338 15.28 69.94 4.80
CA THR A 338 15.47 71.14 5.62
C THR A 338 16.31 70.87 6.86
N LYS A 339 16.39 69.64 7.31
CA LYS A 339 17.14 69.23 8.53
C LYS A 339 18.61 68.92 8.29
N ASN A 340 18.98 68.46 7.05
CA ASN A 340 20.35 68.11 6.69
C ASN A 340 20.74 68.64 5.28
N PRO A 341 20.93 69.94 5.10
CA PRO A 341 21.23 70.52 3.78
C PRO A 341 22.54 70.08 3.16
N GLU A 342 23.54 69.62 3.96
CA GLU A 342 24.88 69.20 3.47
C GLU A 342 24.91 67.77 2.96
N ASP A 343 23.90 66.92 3.30
CA ASP A 343 23.81 65.50 2.92
C ASP A 343 22.86 65.23 1.75
N SER A 344 22.02 66.19 1.33
CA SER A 344 20.96 66.01 0.31
C SER A 344 21.47 66.18 -1.13
N ARG A 345 22.36 65.28 -1.59
CA ARG A 345 22.74 65.18 -3.02
C ARG A 345 21.62 64.62 -3.88
N VAL A 346 20.68 63.89 -3.30
CA VAL A 346 19.59 63.19 -4.00
C VAL A 346 18.28 63.58 -3.32
N LYS A 347 17.28 64.03 -4.07
CA LYS A 347 15.97 64.40 -3.59
C LYS A 347 15.12 63.17 -3.34
N VAL A 348 14.33 63.16 -2.24
CA VAL A 348 13.39 62.09 -1.93
C VAL A 348 11.96 62.61 -1.96
N ASP A 349 11.17 62.15 -2.94
CA ASP A 349 9.75 62.51 -3.06
C ASP A 349 8.89 61.40 -2.50
N ILE A 350 8.00 61.71 -1.55
CA ILE A 350 7.17 60.75 -0.84
C ILE A 350 5.69 61.05 -1.07
N CYS A 351 4.99 60.14 -1.74
CA CYS A 351 3.57 60.20 -2.04
C CYS A 351 2.84 58.95 -1.54
N TRP A 352 1.75 59.11 -0.81
CA TRP A 352 0.97 57.95 -0.36
C TRP A 352 -0.52 58.21 -0.30
N GLU A 353 -1.31 57.16 -0.43
CA GLU A 353 -2.74 57.11 -0.17
C GLU A 353 -3.01 56.69 1.29
N LYS A 354 -4.04 57.26 1.89
CA LYS A 354 -4.44 56.83 3.25
C LYS A 354 -4.93 55.41 3.21
N GLY A 355 -4.56 54.63 4.23
CA GLY A 355 -4.98 53.24 4.37
C GLY A 355 -4.54 52.64 5.69
N GLU A 356 -5.07 51.45 5.94
CA GLU A 356 -4.66 50.60 7.04
C GLU A 356 -4.15 49.28 6.46
N LEU A 357 -3.22 48.64 7.14
CA LEU A 357 -2.65 47.37 6.79
C LEU A 357 -2.39 46.53 8.03
N TYR A 358 -2.31 45.21 7.88
CA TYR A 358 -2.06 44.29 8.98
C TYR A 358 -0.58 43.86 8.98
N ALA A 359 0.22 44.57 9.79
CA ALA A 359 1.69 44.39 9.78
C ALA A 359 2.34 44.79 11.10
N GLU A 360 3.62 44.53 11.21
CA GLU A 360 4.52 45.09 12.24
C GLU A 360 5.17 46.37 11.67
N GLU A 361 4.80 47.53 12.22
CA GLU A 361 5.15 48.85 11.71
C GLU A 361 6.66 49.10 11.61
N ASN A 362 7.41 48.72 12.66
CA ASN A 362 8.85 49.00 12.71
C ASN A 362 9.64 48.17 11.70
N LEU A 363 9.19 46.91 11.45
CA LEU A 363 9.82 46.07 10.42
C LEU A 363 9.57 46.64 9.01
N LEU A 364 8.35 47.16 8.73
CA LEU A 364 8.10 47.81 7.44
C LEU A 364 8.86 49.11 7.28
N LYS A 365 9.02 49.90 8.34
CA LYS A 365 9.90 51.08 8.36
C LYS A 365 11.35 50.65 7.99
N THR A 366 11.83 49.57 8.58
CA THR A 366 13.17 49.04 8.28
C THR A 366 13.31 48.64 6.80
N VAL A 367 12.29 48.00 6.22
CA VAL A 367 12.28 47.67 4.78
C VAL A 367 12.41 48.93 3.93
N LEU A 368 11.52 49.88 4.16
CA LEU A 368 11.49 51.12 3.35
C LEU A 368 12.75 51.92 3.48
N ILE A 369 13.33 52.07 4.70
CA ILE A 369 14.63 52.70 4.90
C ILE A 369 15.75 52.01 4.11
N ASN A 370 15.84 50.67 4.20
CA ASN A 370 16.86 49.96 3.47
C ASN A 370 16.70 50.09 1.95
N LEU A 371 15.47 50.05 1.43
CA LEU A 371 15.23 50.24 -0.01
C LEU A 371 15.57 51.65 -0.44
N THR A 372 15.18 52.67 0.34
CA THR A 372 15.44 54.09 0.06
C THR A 372 16.96 54.41 0.12
N ASP A 373 17.64 53.94 1.16
CA ASP A 373 19.09 54.10 1.28
C ASP A 373 19.85 53.46 0.12
N ASN A 374 19.38 52.31 -0.37
CA ASN A 374 20.00 51.68 -1.58
C ASN A 374 19.71 52.52 -2.83
N ALA A 375 18.52 53.03 -3.00
CA ALA A 375 18.13 53.91 -4.08
C ALA A 375 18.98 55.19 -4.12
N ILE A 376 19.13 55.86 -2.94
CA ILE A 376 19.98 57.08 -2.81
C ILE A 376 21.44 56.75 -3.16
N LYS A 377 22.04 55.63 -2.72
CA LYS A 377 23.40 55.22 -3.03
C LYS A 377 23.62 54.90 -4.52
N ALA A 378 22.57 54.43 -5.21
CA ALA A 378 22.58 54.11 -6.62
C ALA A 378 22.40 55.35 -7.48
N SER A 379 21.85 56.42 -6.96
CA SER A 379 21.53 57.69 -7.69
C SER A 379 22.73 58.64 -7.76
N GLU A 380 22.73 59.48 -8.78
CA GLU A 380 23.68 60.60 -8.93
C GLU A 380 23.12 61.86 -8.34
N GLU A 381 24.00 62.86 -8.13
CA GLU A 381 23.64 64.16 -7.60
C GLU A 381 22.62 64.87 -8.51
N GLY A 382 21.52 65.33 -7.89
CA GLY A 382 20.42 66.00 -8.56
C GLY A 382 19.31 65.06 -9.06
N GLN A 383 19.47 63.74 -8.93
CA GLN A 383 18.40 62.77 -9.22
C GLN A 383 17.37 62.70 -8.06
N THR A 384 16.18 62.14 -8.35
CA THR A 384 15.09 61.98 -7.40
C THR A 384 14.79 60.51 -7.15
N VAL A 385 14.65 60.12 -5.88
CA VAL A 385 14.12 58.82 -5.46
C VAL A 385 12.65 59.04 -5.09
N GLU A 386 11.77 58.25 -5.69
CA GLU A 386 10.34 58.30 -5.49
C GLU A 386 9.91 57.17 -4.57
N ILE A 387 9.21 57.47 -3.47
CA ILE A 387 8.57 56.51 -2.58
C ILE A 387 7.08 56.65 -2.73
N THR A 388 6.38 55.60 -3.16
CA THR A 388 4.93 55.65 -3.33
C THR A 388 4.23 54.55 -2.52
N GLY A 389 3.07 54.89 -1.97
CA GLY A 389 2.16 53.98 -1.30
C GLY A 389 0.76 54.06 -1.86
N ARG A 390 0.17 52.95 -2.27
CA ARG A 390 -1.16 52.90 -2.87
C ARG A 390 -2.02 51.81 -2.27
N ARG A 391 -3.30 52.10 -2.05
CA ARG A 391 -4.27 51.07 -1.67
C ARG A 391 -4.65 50.25 -2.91
N MET A 392 -4.56 48.92 -2.82
CA MET A 392 -5.00 47.97 -3.83
C MET A 392 -6.19 47.15 -3.29
N GLU A 393 -6.88 46.41 -4.17
CA GLU A 393 -8.01 45.55 -3.77
C GLU A 393 -7.58 44.45 -2.78
N ASN A 394 -6.35 43.94 -2.90
CA ASN A 394 -5.86 42.79 -2.12
C ASN A 394 -4.86 43.17 -1.02
N GLY A 395 -4.64 44.46 -0.73
CA GLY A 395 -3.66 44.90 0.25
C GLY A 395 -3.15 46.32 0.02
N TYR A 396 -2.01 46.63 0.61
CA TYR A 396 -1.36 47.92 0.46
C TYR A 396 -0.02 47.76 -0.27
N TYR A 397 0.14 48.48 -1.39
CA TYR A 397 1.31 48.38 -2.28
C TYR A 397 2.30 49.51 -1.95
N PHE A 398 3.59 49.11 -1.80
CA PHE A 398 4.71 50.01 -1.59
C PHE A 398 5.66 49.91 -2.77
N GLN A 399 6.24 51.04 -3.17
CA GLN A 399 7.19 51.13 -4.24
C GLN A 399 8.26 52.17 -3.93
N VAL A 400 9.54 51.81 -4.18
CA VAL A 400 10.68 52.72 -4.14
C VAL A 400 11.32 52.66 -5.53
N ARG A 401 11.42 53.82 -6.19
CA ARG A 401 11.98 53.97 -7.54
C ARG A 401 13.13 54.92 -7.52
N ASP A 402 14.22 54.60 -8.19
CA ASP A 402 15.38 55.45 -8.48
C ASP A 402 15.62 55.55 -9.97
N ALA A 403 16.36 56.59 -10.39
CA ALA A 403 16.86 56.81 -11.76
C ALA A 403 18.38 56.59 -11.82
N GLY A 404 18.94 55.79 -10.91
CA GLY A 404 20.38 55.59 -10.77
C GLY A 404 21.00 54.62 -11.80
N ILE A 405 22.07 53.96 -11.40
CA ILE A 405 22.88 53.08 -12.27
C ILE A 405 22.17 51.82 -12.75
N GLY A 406 21.06 51.44 -12.09
CA GLY A 406 20.34 50.19 -12.36
C GLY A 406 21.13 48.95 -12.03
N ILE A 407 20.51 47.79 -12.29
CA ILE A 407 21.04 46.47 -11.99
C ILE A 407 21.02 45.63 -13.27
N PRO A 408 22.12 44.94 -13.64
CA PRO A 408 22.12 44.00 -14.75
C PRO A 408 21.08 42.86 -14.51
N GLU A 409 20.41 42.42 -15.58
CA GLU A 409 19.36 41.42 -15.52
C GLU A 409 19.85 40.09 -14.88
N GLU A 410 21.08 39.70 -15.20
CA GLU A 410 21.74 38.47 -14.70
C GLU A 410 21.96 38.48 -13.18
N GLU A 411 21.96 39.66 -12.55
CA GLU A 411 22.27 39.86 -11.15
C GLU A 411 20.98 40.03 -10.27
N ILE A 412 19.84 40.33 -10.89
CA ILE A 412 18.57 40.61 -10.18
C ILE A 412 18.20 39.52 -9.21
N HIS A 413 18.41 38.24 -9.59
CA HIS A 413 18.06 37.09 -8.73
C HIS A 413 19.01 36.90 -7.54
N LYS A 414 20.25 37.42 -7.65
CA LYS A 414 21.29 37.23 -6.63
C LYS A 414 21.36 38.36 -5.59
N ILE A 415 20.88 39.57 -5.95
CA ILE A 415 21.02 40.74 -5.06
C ILE A 415 20.25 40.66 -3.76
N THR A 416 19.31 39.71 -3.66
CA THR A 416 18.58 39.40 -2.42
C THR A 416 19.33 38.39 -1.52
N GLU A 417 20.38 37.76 -2.04
CA GLU A 417 21.22 36.88 -1.26
C GLU A 417 22.07 37.70 -0.26
N ALA A 418 22.27 37.16 0.92
CA ALA A 418 23.08 37.82 1.94
C ALA A 418 24.57 37.91 1.50
N PHE A 419 25.17 39.09 1.72
CA PHE A 419 26.55 39.42 1.32
C PHE A 419 26.82 39.53 -0.19
N TYR A 420 25.75 39.44 -1.03
CA TYR A 420 25.88 39.62 -2.43
C TYR A 420 26.00 41.11 -2.81
N MET A 421 26.92 41.45 -3.71
CA MET A 421 27.16 42.81 -4.19
C MET A 421 27.56 42.78 -5.65
N VAL A 422 26.87 43.53 -6.50
CA VAL A 422 27.17 43.68 -7.94
C VAL A 422 28.54 44.30 -8.18
N ASP A 423 28.88 45.33 -7.39
CA ASP A 423 30.21 45.99 -7.44
C ASP A 423 30.81 46.12 -6.03
N LYS A 424 31.78 45.25 -5.72
CA LYS A 424 32.49 45.24 -4.43
C LYS A 424 33.34 46.47 -4.14
N SER A 425 33.79 47.18 -5.18
CA SER A 425 34.65 48.36 -5.01
C SER A 425 33.85 49.58 -4.58
N ARG A 426 32.74 49.81 -5.21
CA ARG A 426 31.83 50.96 -4.94
C ARG A 426 31.07 50.77 -3.63
N SER A 427 30.67 49.55 -3.32
CA SER A 427 29.97 49.24 -2.08
C SER A 427 30.85 49.40 -0.84
N ARG A 428 32.14 49.15 -0.93
CA ARG A 428 33.10 49.41 0.15
C ARG A 428 33.23 50.91 0.48
N ALA A 429 33.19 51.76 -0.52
CA ALA A 429 33.21 53.22 -0.29
C ALA A 429 31.98 53.77 0.48
N HIS A 430 30.86 53.03 0.44
CA HIS A 430 29.60 53.42 1.08
C HIS A 430 29.19 52.52 2.23
N ASN A 431 30.14 51.80 2.86
CA ASN A 431 29.93 50.89 4.00
C ASN A 431 28.81 49.84 3.81
N GLY A 432 28.55 49.38 2.58
CA GLY A 432 27.54 48.38 2.27
C GLY A 432 28.06 46.96 2.60
N ALA A 433 27.34 46.20 3.44
CA ALA A 433 27.70 44.82 3.78
C ALA A 433 26.92 43.79 2.92
N GLY A 434 26.10 44.19 1.96
CA GLY A 434 25.27 43.28 1.16
C GLY A 434 24.19 42.54 1.97
N LEU A 435 23.78 43.11 3.12
CA LEU A 435 22.79 42.48 4.02
C LEU A 435 21.41 43.16 3.96
N GLY A 436 21.31 44.40 3.38
CA GLY A 436 20.08 45.19 3.42
C GLY A 436 18.93 44.56 2.68
N LEU A 437 19.14 44.07 1.45
CA LEU A 437 18.07 43.42 0.68
C LEU A 437 17.71 42.05 1.23
N ALA A 438 18.67 41.30 1.75
CA ALA A 438 18.41 40.04 2.43
C ALA A 438 17.55 40.22 3.68
N LEU A 439 17.76 41.30 4.46
CA LEU A 439 16.90 41.67 5.59
C LEU A 439 15.49 42.10 5.11
N CYS A 440 15.40 42.87 4.03
CA CYS A 440 14.09 43.22 3.42
C CYS A 440 13.30 41.97 3.03
N THR A 441 13.94 41.04 2.33
CA THR A 441 13.31 39.76 1.93
C THR A 441 12.83 38.98 3.16
N ALA A 442 13.66 38.80 4.19
CA ALA A 442 13.29 38.09 5.42
C ALA A 442 12.10 38.75 6.14
N ILE A 443 12.04 40.07 6.19
CA ILE A 443 10.93 40.82 6.78
C ILE A 443 9.65 40.66 5.96
N LEU A 444 9.73 40.73 4.65
CA LEU A 444 8.60 40.58 3.75
C LEU A 444 8.02 39.18 3.77
N GLU A 445 8.86 38.14 3.82
CA GLU A 445 8.44 36.72 4.01
C GLU A 445 7.58 36.55 5.27
N LEU A 446 7.94 37.18 6.39
CA LEU A 446 7.15 37.17 7.61
C LEU A 446 5.79 37.85 7.46
N HIS A 447 5.68 38.79 6.51
CA HIS A 447 4.43 39.49 6.19
C HIS A 447 3.66 38.80 5.04
N HIS A 448 4.04 37.59 4.63
CA HIS A 448 3.47 36.88 3.49
C HIS A 448 3.54 37.67 2.18
N SER A 449 4.64 38.37 1.98
CA SER A 449 4.91 39.24 0.85
C SER A 449 6.25 38.88 0.23
N SER A 450 6.48 39.32 -1.01
CA SER A 450 7.74 39.14 -1.71
C SER A 450 8.22 40.45 -2.32
N LEU A 451 9.53 40.65 -2.37
CA LEU A 451 10.14 41.82 -3.01
C LEU A 451 10.20 41.61 -4.54
N LYS A 452 9.50 42.46 -5.27
CA LYS A 452 9.57 42.55 -6.73
C LYS A 452 10.59 43.57 -7.15
N ILE A 453 11.53 43.19 -8.02
CA ILE A 453 12.62 44.04 -8.49
C ILE A 453 12.52 44.15 -10.00
N GLU A 454 12.35 45.38 -10.49
CA GLU A 454 12.39 45.73 -11.92
C GLU A 454 13.51 46.72 -12.10
N SER A 455 14.55 46.39 -12.88
CA SER A 455 15.69 47.25 -13.08
C SER A 455 16.28 47.11 -14.49
N THR A 456 16.82 48.19 -15.00
CA THR A 456 17.57 48.17 -16.25
C THR A 456 18.85 48.98 -16.05
N GLN A 457 19.99 48.37 -16.38
CA GLN A 457 21.30 48.99 -16.23
C GLN A 457 21.37 50.35 -16.97
N GLY A 458 21.75 51.38 -16.27
CA GLY A 458 21.80 52.76 -16.77
C GLY A 458 20.49 53.56 -16.73
N PHE A 459 19.38 52.92 -16.32
CA PHE A 459 18.06 53.58 -16.29
C PHE A 459 17.45 53.65 -14.91
N GLY A 460 18.01 52.97 -13.91
CA GLY A 460 17.53 52.92 -12.53
C GLY A 460 16.82 51.63 -12.18
N SER A 461 16.26 51.62 -10.95
CA SER A 461 15.56 50.46 -10.39
C SER A 461 14.22 50.82 -9.76
N CYS A 462 13.31 49.86 -9.75
CA CYS A 462 12.03 49.96 -9.10
C CYS A 462 11.85 48.73 -8.19
N MET A 463 11.86 48.91 -6.90
CA MET A 463 11.65 47.88 -5.90
C MET A 463 10.24 48.04 -5.28
N SER A 464 9.46 46.97 -5.31
CA SER A 464 8.08 47.03 -4.88
C SER A 464 7.63 45.78 -4.12
N PHE A 465 6.64 45.92 -3.26
CA PHE A 465 6.02 44.84 -2.53
C PHE A 465 4.59 45.14 -2.14
N LEU A 466 3.78 44.11 -1.95
CA LEU A 466 2.37 44.20 -1.53
C LEU A 466 2.20 43.54 -0.18
N ILE A 467 1.73 44.27 0.82
CA ILE A 467 1.32 43.69 2.10
C ILE A 467 -0.17 43.31 1.97
N PRO A 468 -0.48 41.97 2.02
CA PRO A 468 -1.86 41.54 1.85
C PRO A 468 -2.74 41.88 3.03
N ASP A 469 -4.06 42.05 2.80
CA ASP A 469 -5.03 42.16 3.85
C ASP A 469 -5.17 40.83 4.65
N GLU A 470 -5.65 40.95 5.90
CA GLU A 470 -5.84 39.74 6.76
C GLU A 470 -6.81 38.76 6.08
N GLY A 471 -6.36 37.56 5.81
CA GLY A 471 -7.18 36.43 5.31
C GLY A 471 -6.93 35.96 3.86
N VAL A 472 -6.15 36.65 3.07
CA VAL A 472 -5.76 36.16 1.74
C VAL A 472 -4.53 35.24 1.89
N LYS A 473 -4.76 33.91 1.99
CA LYS A 473 -3.71 32.93 1.72
C LYS A 473 -3.30 33.13 0.27
N SER A 474 -2.04 33.44 0.03
CA SER A 474 -1.47 33.32 -1.31
C SER A 474 -1.57 31.85 -1.72
N ASP A 475 -2.52 31.53 -2.59
CA ASP A 475 -2.47 30.30 -3.37
C ASP A 475 -1.28 30.40 -4.33
N GLU A 476 -0.19 29.71 -3.99
CA GLU A 476 0.85 29.24 -4.90
C GLU A 476 1.20 27.79 -4.58
#